data_0c4b0d39ca2c4e9c56f657b2776765e0
#
_entry.id   0c4b0d39ca2c4e9c56f657b2776765e0
#
_cell.length_a   1.000
_cell.length_b   1.000
_cell.length_c   1.000
_cell.angle_alpha   90.00
_cell.angle_beta   90.00
_cell.angle_gamma   90.00
#
_symmetry.space_group_name_H-M   'P 1'
#
loop_
_entity.id
_entity.type
_entity.pdbx_description
1 polymer ?
#
loop_
_entity_poly.entity_id
_entity_poly.type
_entity_poly.pdbx_seq_one_letter_code
_entity_poly.pdbx_strand_id
1 'polypeptide(L)'
;MLTGYARVSTDDQDLTLQRAALKDAGCKRTFEEKASGAKRDRPELGRMLEQLRDGDVVVVTRLDRLARSTRDLLDIAEKLKEAGAGLRSIAEPWADTTSPAGRMVMTVFAGIAEFERSLIGERTSSGRKAAQSRGVRFGRPAALTAEQVALGRRLIDEGKGVREVARVFLKCHPATLYRELARALPSDRQVINDSDKRDIILRTPNNL
;
A
#
# COMPACT_ATOMS: atom_id res chain seq x y z
N MET A 1 -13.57 -23.64 -16.32
CA MET A 1 -13.18 -23.35 -17.73
C MET A 1 -11.67 -23.08 -17.80
N LEU A 2 -10.98 -23.37 -18.95
CA LEU A 2 -9.57 -22.98 -19.09
C LEU A 2 -9.49 -21.57 -19.67
N THR A 3 -8.82 -20.66 -18.92
CA THR A 3 -8.64 -19.26 -19.27
C THR A 3 -7.15 -18.95 -19.38
N GLY A 4 -6.69 -18.51 -20.53
CA GLY A 4 -5.29 -18.19 -20.79
C GLY A 4 -4.95 -16.76 -20.34
N TYR A 5 -3.72 -16.56 -19.86
CA TYR A 5 -3.13 -15.24 -19.69
C TYR A 5 -1.78 -15.17 -20.39
N ALA A 6 -1.59 -14.16 -21.23
CA ALA A 6 -0.37 -13.90 -21.97
C ALA A 6 0.12 -12.48 -21.69
N ARG A 7 1.44 -12.32 -21.52
CA ARG A 7 2.05 -11.01 -21.31
C ARG A 7 3.31 -10.81 -22.14
N VAL A 8 3.40 -9.66 -22.80
CA VAL A 8 4.59 -9.24 -23.54
C VAL A 8 4.99 -7.82 -23.15
N SER A 9 6.26 -7.50 -23.27
CA SER A 9 6.76 -6.13 -23.04
C SER A 9 6.60 -5.24 -24.28
N THR A 10 7.04 -5.73 -25.47
CA THR A 10 7.05 -4.95 -26.72
C THR A 10 7.00 -5.82 -27.97
N ASP A 11 7.25 -7.13 -27.88
CA ASP A 11 7.41 -7.99 -29.06
C ASP A 11 6.12 -8.76 -29.38
N ASP A 12 5.55 -8.49 -30.56
CA ASP A 12 4.32 -9.14 -31.02
C ASP A 12 4.55 -10.62 -31.42
N GLN A 13 5.79 -11.04 -31.74
CA GLN A 13 6.11 -12.44 -32.06
C GLN A 13 5.96 -13.37 -30.86
N ASP A 14 6.44 -12.93 -29.68
CA ASP A 14 6.29 -13.70 -28.44
C ASP A 14 4.80 -13.87 -28.06
N LEU A 15 3.95 -12.87 -28.32
CA LEU A 15 2.51 -12.98 -28.07
C LEU A 15 1.84 -14.02 -28.95
N THR A 16 2.23 -14.12 -30.22
CA THR A 16 1.67 -15.12 -31.16
C THR A 16 2.01 -16.55 -30.73
N LEU A 17 3.24 -16.78 -30.27
CA LEU A 17 3.65 -18.08 -29.73
C LEU A 17 2.90 -18.44 -28.45
N GLN A 18 2.72 -17.47 -27.54
CA GLN A 18 1.95 -17.69 -26.31
C GLN A 18 0.49 -18.03 -26.63
N ARG A 19 -0.15 -17.30 -27.57
CA ARG A 19 -1.52 -17.61 -28.03
C ARG A 19 -1.67 -19.03 -28.55
N ALA A 20 -0.76 -19.46 -29.42
CA ALA A 20 -0.77 -20.81 -29.98
C ALA A 20 -0.69 -21.85 -28.85
N ALA A 21 0.29 -21.72 -27.95
CA ALA A 21 0.48 -22.64 -26.84
C ALA A 21 -0.73 -22.68 -25.88
N LEU A 22 -1.35 -21.54 -25.58
CA LEU A 22 -2.54 -21.46 -24.74
C LEU A 22 -3.77 -22.09 -25.44
N LYS A 23 -3.92 -21.87 -26.72
CA LYS A 23 -4.96 -22.51 -27.54
C LYS A 23 -4.80 -24.02 -27.55
N ASP A 24 -3.58 -24.51 -27.78
CA ASP A 24 -3.25 -25.96 -27.79
C ASP A 24 -3.49 -26.58 -26.40
N ALA A 25 -3.28 -25.81 -25.33
CA ALA A 25 -3.61 -26.23 -23.98
C ALA A 25 -5.12 -26.24 -23.68
N GLY A 26 -5.98 -25.84 -24.65
CA GLY A 26 -7.43 -25.88 -24.55
C GLY A 26 -8.06 -24.64 -23.93
N CYS A 27 -7.36 -23.52 -23.86
CA CYS A 27 -7.94 -22.27 -23.37
C CYS A 27 -9.02 -21.75 -24.31
N LYS A 28 -10.22 -21.54 -23.79
CA LYS A 28 -11.36 -20.98 -24.55
C LYS A 28 -11.29 -19.46 -24.69
N ARG A 29 -10.61 -18.80 -23.80
CA ARG A 29 -10.40 -17.34 -23.74
C ARG A 29 -8.99 -17.05 -23.30
N THR A 30 -8.39 -15.97 -23.83
CA THR A 30 -7.07 -15.49 -23.43
C THR A 30 -7.13 -14.00 -23.16
N PHE A 31 -6.61 -13.58 -22.01
CA PHE A 31 -6.36 -12.17 -21.67
C PHE A 31 -4.91 -11.84 -22.02
N GLU A 32 -4.73 -10.71 -22.69
CA GLU A 32 -3.45 -10.33 -23.27
C GLU A 32 -2.99 -8.99 -22.74
N GLU A 33 -1.88 -9.00 -22.02
CA GLU A 33 -1.31 -7.83 -21.41
C GLU A 33 -0.10 -7.33 -22.21
N LYS A 34 -0.18 -6.09 -22.72
CA LYS A 34 0.97 -5.38 -23.26
C LYS A 34 1.51 -4.42 -22.20
N ALA A 35 2.41 -4.90 -21.34
CA ALA A 35 2.98 -4.09 -20.26
C ALA A 35 4.49 -4.30 -20.16
N SER A 36 5.25 -3.20 -20.28
CA SER A 36 6.68 -3.22 -19.97
C SER A 36 6.90 -3.57 -18.48
N GLY A 37 8.02 -4.23 -18.17
CA GLY A 37 8.34 -4.68 -16.81
C GLY A 37 8.31 -3.59 -15.73
N ALA A 38 8.44 -2.30 -16.13
CA ALA A 38 8.41 -1.14 -15.24
C ALA A 38 6.99 -0.65 -14.89
N LYS A 39 6.00 -0.86 -15.74
CA LYS A 39 4.62 -0.43 -15.46
C LYS A 39 3.94 -1.41 -14.52
N ARG A 40 3.50 -0.92 -13.35
CA ARG A 40 2.77 -1.71 -12.33
C ARG A 40 1.34 -2.05 -12.75
N ASP A 41 0.79 -1.30 -13.69
CA ASP A 41 -0.60 -1.42 -14.10
C ASP A 41 -0.77 -2.61 -15.07
N ARG A 42 -1.69 -3.51 -14.73
CA ARG A 42 -2.06 -4.72 -15.48
C ARG A 42 -3.57 -4.85 -15.55
N PRO A 43 -4.21 -4.02 -16.38
CA PRO A 43 -5.67 -4.00 -16.45
C PRO A 43 -6.25 -5.33 -16.91
N GLU A 44 -5.57 -6.06 -17.82
CA GLU A 44 -6.07 -7.33 -18.31
C GLU A 44 -5.96 -8.45 -17.27
N LEU A 45 -4.92 -8.45 -16.44
CA LEU A 45 -4.85 -9.33 -15.27
C LEU A 45 -5.99 -9.04 -14.29
N GLY A 46 -6.25 -7.76 -13.99
CA GLY A 46 -7.37 -7.36 -13.14
C GLY A 46 -8.70 -7.84 -13.67
N ARG A 47 -8.98 -7.58 -14.94
CA ARG A 47 -10.21 -8.03 -15.63
C ARG A 47 -10.36 -9.55 -15.63
N MET A 48 -9.26 -10.28 -15.81
CA MET A 48 -9.27 -11.74 -15.74
C MET A 48 -9.69 -12.20 -14.35
N LEU A 49 -9.05 -11.69 -13.29
CA LEU A 49 -9.34 -12.06 -11.90
C LEU A 49 -10.79 -11.78 -11.51
N GLU A 50 -11.36 -10.65 -11.95
CA GLU A 50 -12.76 -10.28 -11.71
C GLU A 50 -13.78 -11.20 -12.41
N GLN A 51 -13.39 -11.87 -13.47
CA GLN A 51 -14.28 -12.72 -14.28
C GLN A 51 -14.15 -14.21 -13.99
N LEU A 52 -13.22 -14.60 -13.10
CA LEU A 52 -13.06 -16.00 -12.71
C LEU A 52 -14.26 -16.49 -11.90
N ARG A 53 -14.55 -17.78 -12.07
CA ARG A 53 -15.58 -18.51 -11.34
C ARG A 53 -14.97 -19.73 -10.68
N ASP A 54 -15.67 -20.23 -9.68
CA ASP A 54 -15.28 -21.47 -9.03
C ASP A 54 -15.10 -22.61 -10.04
N GLY A 55 -14.01 -23.36 -9.93
CA GLY A 55 -13.61 -24.40 -10.85
C GLY A 55 -12.93 -23.94 -12.15
N ASP A 56 -12.73 -22.63 -12.37
CA ASP A 56 -11.93 -22.15 -13.48
C ASP A 56 -10.43 -22.44 -13.28
N VAL A 57 -9.67 -22.52 -14.35
CA VAL A 57 -8.21 -22.71 -14.29
C VAL A 57 -7.54 -21.67 -15.17
N VAL A 58 -6.70 -20.86 -14.57
CA VAL A 58 -5.83 -19.91 -15.29
C VAL A 58 -4.61 -20.67 -15.80
N VAL A 59 -4.40 -20.59 -17.10
CA VAL A 59 -3.27 -21.23 -17.79
C VAL A 59 -2.31 -20.16 -18.30
N VAL A 60 -1.03 -20.34 -18.01
CA VAL A 60 0.04 -19.47 -18.51
C VAL A 60 1.10 -20.33 -19.21
N THR A 61 1.82 -19.74 -20.16
CA THR A 61 2.93 -20.44 -20.80
C THR A 61 4.09 -20.63 -19.84
N ARG A 62 4.38 -19.60 -19.02
CA ARG A 62 5.43 -19.58 -18.01
C ARG A 62 5.01 -18.68 -16.83
N LEU A 63 5.50 -18.97 -15.63
CA LEU A 63 5.21 -18.20 -14.44
C LEU A 63 5.72 -16.76 -14.52
N ASP A 64 6.84 -16.50 -15.21
CA ASP A 64 7.39 -15.16 -15.40
C ASP A 64 6.50 -14.27 -16.30
N ARG A 65 5.58 -14.86 -17.07
CA ARG A 65 4.54 -14.13 -17.81
C ARG A 65 3.40 -13.69 -16.89
N LEU A 66 3.10 -14.50 -15.88
CA LEU A 66 2.05 -14.17 -14.90
C LEU A 66 2.55 -13.18 -13.83
N ALA A 67 3.70 -13.46 -13.26
CA ALA A 67 4.22 -12.73 -12.11
C ALA A 67 5.60 -12.11 -12.40
N ARG A 68 5.95 -11.06 -11.67
CA ARG A 68 7.24 -10.33 -11.76
C ARG A 68 8.21 -10.70 -10.65
N SER A 69 7.71 -11.34 -9.64
CA SER A 69 8.47 -11.82 -8.49
C SER A 69 7.74 -12.99 -7.84
N THR A 70 8.42 -13.75 -7.01
CA THR A 70 7.81 -14.81 -6.21
C THR A 70 6.65 -14.29 -5.37
N ARG A 71 6.79 -13.11 -4.79
CA ARG A 71 5.72 -12.47 -4.00
C ARG A 71 4.49 -12.17 -4.85
N ASP A 72 4.67 -11.55 -6.01
CA ASP A 72 3.59 -11.23 -6.95
C ASP A 72 2.88 -12.52 -7.42
N LEU A 73 3.63 -13.62 -7.61
CA LEU A 73 3.07 -14.93 -7.93
C LEU A 73 2.17 -15.46 -6.80
N LEU A 74 2.62 -15.37 -5.57
CA LEU A 74 1.87 -15.84 -4.41
C LEU A 74 0.63 -15.00 -4.15
N ASP A 75 0.73 -13.67 -4.29
CA ASP A 75 -0.41 -12.75 -4.18
C ASP A 75 -1.48 -13.05 -5.26
N ILE A 76 -1.06 -13.40 -6.48
CA ILE A 76 -1.96 -13.82 -7.56
C ILE A 76 -2.57 -15.20 -7.24
N ALA A 77 -1.75 -16.15 -6.81
CA ALA A 77 -2.21 -17.50 -6.48
C ALA A 77 -3.25 -17.50 -5.33
N GLU A 78 -3.08 -16.62 -4.35
CA GLU A 78 -4.06 -16.43 -3.27
C GLU A 78 -5.39 -15.89 -3.80
N LYS A 79 -5.36 -14.88 -4.66
CA LYS A 79 -6.58 -14.37 -5.33
C LYS A 79 -7.28 -15.41 -6.18
N LEU A 80 -6.53 -16.26 -6.88
CA LEU A 80 -7.09 -17.37 -7.63
C LEU A 80 -7.79 -18.37 -6.70
N LYS A 81 -7.16 -18.71 -5.58
CA LYS A 81 -7.71 -19.59 -4.57
C LYS A 81 -8.99 -19.01 -3.94
N GLU A 82 -9.01 -17.71 -3.62
CA GLU A 82 -10.20 -17.01 -3.12
C GLU A 82 -11.37 -17.05 -4.10
N ALA A 83 -11.07 -16.96 -5.41
CA ALA A 83 -12.05 -17.11 -6.48
C ALA A 83 -12.45 -18.59 -6.77
N GLY A 84 -11.90 -19.56 -6.03
CA GLY A 84 -12.10 -20.99 -6.29
C GLY A 84 -11.42 -21.47 -7.58
N ALA A 85 -10.47 -20.71 -8.14
CA ALA A 85 -9.81 -21.00 -9.40
C ALA A 85 -8.41 -21.63 -9.20
N GLY A 86 -8.01 -22.46 -10.16
CA GLY A 86 -6.68 -23.05 -10.20
C GLY A 86 -5.70 -22.26 -11.07
N LEU A 87 -4.40 -22.54 -10.89
CA LEU A 87 -3.30 -22.07 -11.73
C LEU A 87 -2.61 -23.27 -12.37
N ARG A 88 -2.28 -23.15 -13.66
CA ARG A 88 -1.46 -24.13 -14.38
C ARG A 88 -0.45 -23.39 -15.25
N SER A 89 0.83 -23.75 -15.11
CA SER A 89 1.89 -23.32 -16.02
C SER A 89 2.25 -24.45 -16.98
N ILE A 90 2.40 -24.11 -18.28
CA ILE A 90 2.78 -25.11 -19.30
C ILE A 90 4.26 -25.51 -19.13
N ALA A 91 5.13 -24.53 -18.90
CA ALA A 91 6.57 -24.78 -18.76
C ALA A 91 6.97 -25.27 -17.36
N GLU A 92 6.15 -25.01 -16.34
CA GLU A 92 6.42 -25.39 -14.95
C GLU A 92 5.30 -26.28 -14.39
N PRO A 93 5.28 -27.61 -14.69
CA PRO A 93 4.21 -28.51 -14.26
C PRO A 93 4.05 -28.61 -12.72
N TRP A 94 5.12 -28.34 -11.99
CA TRP A 94 5.09 -28.31 -10.51
C TRP A 94 4.22 -27.19 -9.94
N ALA A 95 3.91 -26.16 -10.72
CA ALA A 95 3.08 -25.03 -10.32
C ALA A 95 1.58 -25.25 -10.65
N ASP A 96 1.18 -26.48 -10.95
CA ASP A 96 -0.22 -26.83 -11.22
C ASP A 96 -1.00 -26.99 -9.90
N THR A 97 -1.70 -25.92 -9.49
CA THR A 97 -2.49 -25.93 -8.25
C THR A 97 -3.77 -26.76 -8.34
N THR A 98 -4.13 -27.29 -9.51
CA THR A 98 -5.24 -28.24 -9.65
C THR A 98 -4.84 -29.63 -9.12
N SER A 99 -3.52 -29.93 -9.10
CA SER A 99 -2.99 -31.17 -8.52
C SER A 99 -2.70 -31.02 -7.03
N PRO A 100 -2.80 -32.13 -6.23
CA PRO A 100 -2.40 -32.09 -4.82
C PRO A 100 -0.93 -31.73 -4.62
N ALA A 101 -0.04 -32.23 -5.47
CA ALA A 101 1.39 -31.95 -5.42
C ALA A 101 1.69 -30.48 -5.68
N GLY A 102 1.10 -29.89 -6.72
CA GLY A 102 1.28 -28.46 -7.03
C GLY A 102 0.73 -27.56 -5.93
N ARG A 103 -0.41 -27.89 -5.32
CA ARG A 103 -0.93 -27.17 -4.15
C ARG A 103 0.04 -27.22 -2.96
N MET A 104 0.64 -28.39 -2.70
CA MET A 104 1.65 -28.52 -1.64
C MET A 104 2.88 -27.65 -1.92
N VAL A 105 3.41 -27.67 -3.13
CA VAL A 105 4.55 -26.86 -3.53
C VAL A 105 4.25 -25.35 -3.36
N MET A 106 3.11 -24.88 -3.83
CA MET A 106 2.71 -23.48 -3.69
C MET A 106 2.52 -23.08 -2.22
N THR A 107 2.02 -23.98 -1.37
CA THR A 107 1.92 -23.74 0.08
C THR A 107 3.28 -23.59 0.74
N VAL A 108 4.27 -24.38 0.35
CA VAL A 108 5.66 -24.26 0.84
C VAL A 108 6.25 -22.90 0.41
N PHE A 109 6.07 -22.49 -0.83
CA PHE A 109 6.53 -21.18 -1.31
C PHE A 109 5.86 -20.04 -0.56
N ALA A 110 4.55 -20.13 -0.29
CA ALA A 110 3.83 -19.13 0.51
C ALA A 110 4.40 -19.02 1.93
N GLY A 111 4.69 -20.14 2.57
CA GLY A 111 5.34 -20.18 3.89
C GLY A 111 6.73 -19.54 3.89
N ILE A 112 7.56 -19.81 2.86
CA ILE A 112 8.88 -19.20 2.71
C ILE A 112 8.75 -17.67 2.55
N ALA A 113 7.84 -17.19 1.71
CA ALA A 113 7.63 -15.75 1.51
C ALA A 113 7.12 -15.04 2.77
N GLU A 114 6.28 -15.69 3.56
CA GLU A 114 5.81 -15.16 4.85
C GLU A 114 6.95 -15.10 5.88
N PHE A 115 7.79 -16.13 5.92
CA PHE A 115 8.99 -16.15 6.75
C PHE A 115 9.96 -15.02 6.39
N GLU A 116 10.26 -14.82 5.09
CA GLU A 116 11.09 -13.69 4.63
C GLU A 116 10.49 -12.33 5.02
N ARG A 117 9.17 -12.17 4.91
CA ARG A 117 8.47 -10.95 5.31
C ARG A 117 8.62 -10.68 6.82
N SER A 118 8.47 -11.72 7.63
CA SER A 118 8.66 -11.66 9.08
C SER A 118 10.08 -11.22 9.45
N LEU A 119 11.09 -11.82 8.84
CA LEU A 119 12.50 -11.46 9.07
C LEU A 119 12.79 -9.99 8.70
N ILE A 120 12.26 -9.50 7.59
CA ILE A 120 12.38 -8.09 7.18
C ILE A 120 11.70 -7.18 8.20
N GLY A 121 10.51 -7.57 8.66
CA GLY A 121 9.75 -6.87 9.71
C GLY A 121 10.55 -6.75 11.01
N GLU A 122 11.13 -7.84 11.48
CA GLU A 122 11.95 -7.89 12.70
C GLU A 122 13.19 -7.01 12.58
N ARG A 123 13.94 -7.12 11.47
CA ARG A 123 15.13 -6.29 11.22
C ARG A 123 14.78 -4.81 11.18
N THR A 124 13.69 -4.45 10.49
CA THR A 124 13.22 -3.06 10.39
C THR A 124 12.76 -2.53 11.75
N SER A 125 12.03 -3.32 12.53
CA SER A 125 11.58 -2.97 13.88
C SER A 125 12.77 -2.74 14.82
N SER A 126 13.74 -3.66 14.83
CA SER A 126 14.96 -3.57 15.63
C SER A 126 15.80 -2.34 15.23
N GLY A 127 15.97 -2.10 13.93
CA GLY A 127 16.65 -0.91 13.42
C GLY A 127 15.95 0.39 13.80
N ARG A 128 14.61 0.40 13.78
CA ARG A 128 13.80 1.56 14.20
C ARG A 128 13.94 1.82 15.70
N LYS A 129 13.86 0.79 16.54
CA LYS A 129 14.08 0.92 17.99
C LYS A 129 15.48 1.45 18.32
N ALA A 130 16.51 0.92 17.66
CA ALA A 130 17.89 1.39 17.83
C ALA A 130 18.10 2.83 17.35
N ALA A 131 17.41 3.28 16.32
CA ALA A 131 17.43 4.69 15.89
C ALA A 131 16.67 5.60 16.86
N GLN A 132 15.53 5.16 17.39
CA GLN A 132 14.77 5.89 18.42
C GLN A 132 15.58 6.08 19.70
N SER A 133 16.33 5.04 20.15
CA SER A 133 17.21 5.17 21.33
C SER A 133 18.33 6.18 21.14
N ARG A 134 18.73 6.44 19.88
CA ARG A 134 19.69 7.50 19.51
C ARG A 134 19.04 8.87 19.29
N GLY A 135 17.72 9.02 19.60
CA GLY A 135 17.00 10.28 19.47
C GLY A 135 16.43 10.57 18.06
N VAL A 136 16.54 9.63 17.11
CA VAL A 136 15.95 9.82 15.77
C VAL A 136 14.43 9.77 15.88
N ARG A 137 13.78 10.84 15.45
CA ARG A 137 12.32 10.93 15.37
C ARG A 137 11.84 10.46 14.00
N PHE A 138 10.93 9.51 13.98
CA PHE A 138 10.28 9.04 12.77
C PHE A 138 8.94 9.74 12.54
N GLY A 139 8.50 9.77 11.31
CA GLY A 139 7.24 10.36 10.89
C GLY A 139 7.43 11.64 10.08
N ARG A 140 6.32 12.29 9.77
CA ARG A 140 6.35 13.57 9.04
C ARG A 140 7.03 14.63 9.93
N PRO A 141 7.97 15.41 9.39
CA PRO A 141 8.56 16.54 10.13
C PRO A 141 7.48 17.46 10.68
N ALA A 142 7.75 18.07 11.84
CA ALA A 142 6.85 19.05 12.39
C ALA A 142 6.63 20.19 11.38
N ALA A 143 5.39 20.63 11.24
CA ALA A 143 5.04 21.69 10.31
C ALA A 143 5.56 23.07 10.77
N LEU A 144 5.80 23.22 12.08
CA LEU A 144 6.38 24.41 12.69
C LEU A 144 7.58 24.00 13.55
N THR A 145 8.63 24.82 13.55
CA THR A 145 9.76 24.66 14.46
C THR A 145 9.40 25.11 15.88
N ALA A 146 10.18 24.68 16.87
CA ALA A 146 9.97 25.11 18.25
C ALA A 146 10.02 26.66 18.39
N GLU A 147 10.90 27.31 17.63
CA GLU A 147 11.04 28.78 17.58
C GLU A 147 9.77 29.42 16.98
N GLN A 148 9.23 28.87 15.91
CA GLN A 148 7.99 29.35 15.30
C GLN A 148 6.79 29.18 16.23
N VAL A 149 6.72 28.09 16.99
CA VAL A 149 5.66 27.88 17.99
C VAL A 149 5.80 28.90 19.14
N ALA A 150 7.03 29.16 19.62
CA ALA A 150 7.30 30.15 20.63
C ALA A 150 6.94 31.56 20.17
N LEU A 151 7.32 31.93 18.94
CA LEU A 151 6.92 33.18 18.30
C LEU A 151 5.39 33.33 18.22
N GLY A 152 4.73 32.25 17.76
CA GLY A 152 3.28 32.20 17.65
C GLY A 152 2.59 32.46 19.00
N ARG A 153 3.08 31.81 20.05
CA ARG A 153 2.57 32.03 21.44
C ARG A 153 2.75 33.48 21.88
N ARG A 154 3.95 34.04 21.73
CA ARG A 154 4.24 35.42 22.09
C ARG A 154 3.31 36.41 21.38
N LEU A 155 3.11 36.27 20.07
CA LEU A 155 2.23 37.15 19.30
C LEU A 155 0.76 37.05 19.72
N ILE A 156 0.32 35.88 20.17
CA ILE A 156 -1.03 35.67 20.71
C ILE A 156 -1.17 36.33 22.10
N ASP A 157 -0.14 36.19 22.94
CA ASP A 157 -0.10 36.84 24.25
C ASP A 157 -0.08 38.39 24.14
N GLU A 158 0.49 38.93 23.04
CA GLU A 158 0.46 40.34 22.64
C GLU A 158 -0.92 40.79 22.10
N GLY A 159 -1.93 39.89 22.06
CA GLY A 159 -3.31 40.19 21.68
C GLY A 159 -3.63 39.98 20.20
N LYS A 160 -2.72 39.42 19.40
CA LYS A 160 -3.02 39.09 17.96
C LYS A 160 -3.90 37.88 17.85
N GLY A 161 -4.79 37.87 16.87
CA GLY A 161 -5.69 36.74 16.61
C GLY A 161 -4.92 35.51 16.10
N VAL A 162 -5.25 34.31 16.62
CA VAL A 162 -4.59 33.07 16.26
C VAL A 162 -4.62 32.79 14.74
N ARG A 163 -5.71 33.16 14.05
CA ARG A 163 -5.85 33.01 12.60
C ARG A 163 -4.90 33.95 11.84
N GLU A 164 -4.70 35.15 12.33
CA GLU A 164 -3.77 36.12 11.76
C GLU A 164 -2.33 35.66 11.96
N VAL A 165 -1.96 35.27 13.18
CA VAL A 165 -0.62 34.72 13.51
C VAL A 165 -0.30 33.54 12.63
N ALA A 166 -1.22 32.60 12.48
CA ALA A 166 -0.99 31.42 11.65
C ALA A 166 -0.79 31.76 10.18
N ARG A 167 -1.64 32.61 9.59
CA ARG A 167 -1.61 32.91 8.15
C ARG A 167 -0.53 33.92 7.74
N VAL A 168 -0.39 34.98 8.50
CA VAL A 168 0.49 36.11 8.16
C VAL A 168 1.93 35.84 8.60
N PHE A 169 2.11 35.48 9.87
CA PHE A 169 3.45 35.34 10.46
C PHE A 169 4.07 33.97 10.26
N LEU A 170 3.29 32.89 10.41
CA LEU A 170 3.81 31.52 10.34
C LEU A 170 3.53 30.82 9.01
N LYS A 171 2.75 31.42 8.12
CA LYS A 171 2.37 30.88 6.81
C LYS A 171 1.85 29.43 6.87
N CYS A 172 1.07 29.13 7.92
CA CYS A 172 0.50 27.80 8.13
C CYS A 172 -1.02 27.86 8.29
N HIS A 173 -1.67 26.69 8.23
CA HIS A 173 -3.09 26.61 8.50
C HIS A 173 -3.35 26.82 10.02
N PRO A 174 -4.37 27.58 10.44
CA PRO A 174 -4.66 27.83 11.87
C PRO A 174 -4.75 26.58 12.73
N ALA A 175 -5.37 25.49 12.21
CA ALA A 175 -5.45 24.22 12.92
C ALA A 175 -4.06 23.59 13.22
N THR A 176 -3.05 23.90 12.42
CA THR A 176 -1.67 23.44 12.68
C THR A 176 -1.09 24.18 13.89
N LEU A 177 -1.27 25.49 13.94
CA LEU A 177 -0.81 26.29 15.09
C LEU A 177 -1.52 25.89 16.39
N TYR A 178 -2.84 25.72 16.37
CA TYR A 178 -3.59 25.23 17.55
C TYR A 178 -3.05 23.90 18.06
N ARG A 179 -2.77 22.94 17.17
CA ARG A 179 -2.28 21.63 17.55
C ARG A 179 -0.88 21.67 18.16
N GLU A 180 0.00 22.50 17.61
CA GLU A 180 1.36 22.63 18.14
C GLU A 180 1.39 23.41 19.46
N LEU A 181 0.54 24.43 19.62
CA LEU A 181 0.38 25.13 20.91
C LEU A 181 -0.15 24.19 22.00
N ALA A 182 -1.11 23.32 21.67
CA ALA A 182 -1.64 22.34 22.61
C ALA A 182 -0.59 21.29 23.02
N ARG A 183 0.30 20.87 22.10
CA ARG A 183 1.41 19.95 22.41
C ARG A 183 2.49 20.56 23.29
N ALA A 184 2.68 21.88 23.23
CA ALA A 184 3.68 22.61 24.00
C ALA A 184 3.23 22.94 25.42
N LEU A 185 2.00 22.58 25.82
CA LEU A 185 1.54 22.70 27.19
C LEU A 185 2.12 21.55 28.03
N PRO A 186 2.69 21.82 29.24
CA PRO A 186 3.13 20.78 30.17
C PRO A 186 1.97 19.88 30.55
N SER A 187 2.26 18.60 30.78
CA SER A 187 1.29 17.51 31.03
C SER A 187 0.36 17.77 32.25
N ASP A 188 0.72 18.68 33.14
CA ASP A 188 -0.05 19.01 34.33
C ASP A 188 -1.31 19.85 34.06
N ARG A 189 -1.54 20.29 32.82
CA ARG A 189 -2.75 21.03 32.41
C ARG A 189 -3.63 20.30 31.41
N GLN A 190 -3.46 18.99 31.23
CA GLN A 190 -4.30 18.18 30.34
C GLN A 190 -5.69 17.84 30.91
N VAL A 191 -6.05 18.38 32.06
CA VAL A 191 -7.42 18.30 32.57
C VAL A 191 -8.13 19.62 32.24
N ILE A 192 -8.24 19.95 30.97
CA ILE A 192 -9.23 20.93 30.50
C ILE A 192 -10.46 20.14 30.07
N ASN A 193 -11.46 20.20 30.93
CA ASN A 193 -12.79 19.64 30.74
C ASN A 193 -13.39 20.12 29.41
N ASP A 194 -14.17 19.27 28.72
CA ASP A 194 -14.84 19.60 27.45
C ASP A 194 -15.78 20.83 27.51
N SER A 195 -16.08 21.33 28.70
CA SER A 195 -16.79 22.61 28.97
C SER A 195 -15.95 23.86 28.63
N ASP A 196 -14.63 23.83 28.82
CA ASP A 196 -13.73 24.97 28.54
C ASP A 196 -13.47 25.22 27.06
N LYS A 197 -13.69 24.22 26.21
CA LYS A 197 -13.61 24.38 24.76
C LYS A 197 -14.68 25.31 24.19
N ARG A 198 -15.82 25.48 24.87
CA ARG A 198 -16.90 26.37 24.45
C ARG A 198 -16.64 27.83 24.85
N ASP A 199 -15.99 28.07 25.98
CA ASP A 199 -15.71 29.42 26.47
C ASP A 199 -14.55 30.11 25.75
N ILE A 200 -13.62 29.37 25.16
CA ILE A 200 -12.56 29.94 24.31
C ILE A 200 -13.11 30.37 22.94
N ILE A 201 -14.23 29.79 22.49
CA ILE A 201 -14.91 30.16 21.22
C ILE A 201 -15.80 31.40 21.41
N LEU A 202 -16.27 31.70 22.63
CA LEU A 202 -17.23 32.76 22.91
C LEU A 202 -16.61 34.08 23.38
N ARG A 203 -15.27 34.16 23.56
CA ARG A 203 -14.56 35.41 23.83
C ARG A 203 -13.98 36.08 22.58
N THR A 204 -14.74 36.13 21.52
CA THR A 204 -14.52 37.14 20.48
C THR A 204 -15.46 38.27 20.73
N PRO A 205 -15.01 39.51 21.06
CA PRO A 205 -15.89 40.64 21.05
C PRO A 205 -16.37 40.89 19.62
N ASN A 206 -17.67 40.80 19.42
CA ASN A 206 -18.34 41.48 18.32
C ASN A 206 -18.01 42.96 18.43
N ASN A 207 -17.27 43.48 17.49
CA ASN A 207 -17.31 44.92 17.20
C ASN A 207 -17.36 45.09 15.69
N LEU A 208 -18.57 45.55 15.25
CA LEU A 208 -18.93 46.47 14.19
C LEU A 208 -18.03 46.44 12.93
#